data_17a8d6af009786bd5f8f7c4c106508e8
#
_entry.id   17a8d6af009786bd5f8f7c4c106508e8
#
_cell.length_a   1.000
_cell.length_b   1.000
_cell.length_c   1.000
_cell.angle_alpha   90.00
_cell.angle_beta   90.00
_cell.angle_gamma   90.00
#
_symmetry.space_group_name_H-M   'P 1'
#
loop_
_entity.id
_entity.type
_entity.pdbx_description
1 polymer ?
#
loop_
_entity_poly.entity_id
_entity_poly.type
_entity_poly.pdbx_seq_one_letter_code
_entity_poly.pdbx_strand_id
1 'polypeptide(L)' 'MPKRNDVLLLEDILESISKIETYTNDLQLEEFYNDDKTKDAVIRNFEIIGEAVNNLSVSFMLENN' A
#
# COMPACT_ATOMS: atom_id res chain seq x y z
N MET A 1 -4.38 17.41 -14.51
CA MET A 1 -4.62 15.97 -14.70
C MET A 1 -3.45 15.17 -14.18
N PRO A 2 -3.69 14.06 -13.48
CA PRO A 2 -2.59 13.19 -13.05
C PRO A 2 -1.90 12.57 -14.26
N LYS A 3 -0.60 12.41 -14.17
CA LYS A 3 0.18 11.69 -15.16
C LYS A 3 -0.16 10.20 -15.12
N ARG A 4 0.13 9.50 -16.23
CA ARG A 4 -0.09 8.06 -16.30
C ARG A 4 0.58 7.32 -15.14
N ASN A 5 1.83 7.70 -14.80
CA ASN A 5 2.55 7.07 -13.69
C ASN A 5 1.85 7.30 -12.35
N ASP A 6 1.26 8.46 -12.15
CA ASP A 6 0.53 8.77 -10.92
C ASP A 6 -0.71 7.90 -10.79
N VAL A 7 -1.40 7.65 -11.91
CA VAL A 7 -2.55 6.76 -11.92
C VAL A 7 -2.13 5.34 -11.54
N LEU A 8 -1.01 4.86 -12.09
CA LEU A 8 -0.51 3.53 -11.77
C LEU A 8 -0.10 3.42 -10.30
N LEU A 9 0.52 4.47 -9.76
CA LEU A 9 0.88 4.49 -8.34
C LEU A 9 -0.35 4.44 -7.43
N LEU A 10 -1.40 5.18 -7.81
CA LEU A 10 -2.67 5.14 -7.06
C LEU A 10 -3.31 3.76 -7.13
N GLU A 11 -3.26 3.12 -8.30
CA GLU A 11 -3.77 1.76 -8.45
C GLU A 11 -2.99 0.77 -7.57
N ASP A 12 -1.66 0.90 -7.50
CA ASP A 12 -0.83 0.07 -6.63
C ASP A 12 -1.22 0.25 -5.16
N ILE A 13 -1.47 1.48 -4.74
CA ILE A 13 -1.90 1.77 -3.36
C ILE A 13 -3.23 1.09 -3.07
N LEU A 14 -4.20 1.25 -3.97
CA LEU A 14 -5.53 0.66 -3.79
C LEU A 14 -5.47 -0.87 -3.77
N GLU A 15 -4.67 -1.46 -4.64
CA GLU A 15 -4.48 -2.90 -4.67
C GLU A 15 -3.86 -3.40 -3.36
N SER A 16 -2.84 -2.71 -2.86
CA SER A 16 -2.19 -3.09 -1.61
C SER A 16 -3.13 -2.96 -0.41
N ILE A 17 -3.96 -1.91 -0.37
CA ILE A 17 -4.97 -1.75 0.67
C ILE A 17 -5.95 -2.92 0.63
N SER A 18 -6.42 -3.28 -0.57
CA SER A 18 -7.34 -4.39 -0.76
C SER A 18 -6.74 -5.71 -0.27
N LYS A 19 -5.46 -5.94 -0.55
CA LYS A 19 -4.76 -7.15 -0.09
C LYS A 19 -4.66 -7.17 1.44
N ILE A 20 -4.32 -6.04 2.05
CA ILE A 20 -4.26 -5.95 3.52
C ILE A 20 -5.62 -6.30 4.12
N GLU A 21 -6.69 -5.73 3.58
CA GLU A 21 -8.04 -6.01 4.05
C GLU A 21 -8.36 -7.50 3.93
N THR A 22 -8.01 -8.11 2.80
CA THR A 22 -8.26 -9.53 2.55
C THR A 22 -7.49 -10.40 3.55
N TYR A 23 -6.21 -10.09 3.77
CA TYR A 23 -5.36 -10.89 4.66
C TYR A 23 -5.77 -10.78 6.13
N THR A 24 -6.35 -9.65 6.52
CA THR A 24 -6.72 -9.40 7.91
C THR A 24 -8.22 -9.60 8.17
N ASN A 25 -8.99 -9.86 7.12
CA ASN A 25 -10.44 -10.07 7.27
C ASN A 25 -10.70 -11.27 8.19
N ASP A 26 -11.59 -11.08 9.16
CA ASP A 26 -11.99 -12.10 10.12
C ASP A 26 -10.86 -12.61 11.05
N LEU A 27 -9.68 -11.99 11.00
CA LEU A 27 -8.60 -12.36 11.92
C LEU A 27 -8.75 -11.61 13.24
N GLN A 28 -8.66 -12.36 14.33
CA GLN A 28 -8.54 -11.77 15.65
C GLN A 28 -7.11 -11.25 15.81
N LEU A 29 -6.92 -10.24 16.66
CA LEU A 29 -5.60 -9.66 16.89
C LEU A 29 -4.57 -10.72 17.31
N GLU A 30 -4.97 -11.64 18.18
CA GLU A 30 -4.10 -12.72 18.64
C GLU A 30 -3.69 -13.64 17.50
N GLU A 31 -4.64 -13.98 16.63
CA GLU A 31 -4.36 -14.82 15.46
C GLU A 31 -3.38 -14.14 14.53
N PHE A 32 -3.61 -12.86 14.25
CA PHE A 32 -2.71 -12.07 13.43
C PHE A 32 -1.31 -12.02 14.02
N TYR A 33 -1.21 -11.79 15.32
CA TYR A 33 0.07 -11.68 16.01
C TYR A 33 0.90 -12.97 15.89
N ASN A 34 0.23 -14.12 15.83
CA ASN A 34 0.89 -15.43 15.75
C ASN A 34 1.03 -15.97 14.32
N ASP A 35 0.58 -15.22 13.32
CA ASP A 35 0.64 -15.64 11.92
C ASP A 35 1.73 -14.85 11.19
N ASP A 36 2.94 -15.42 11.17
CA ASP A 36 4.11 -14.76 10.59
C ASP A 36 3.94 -14.51 9.09
N LYS A 37 3.32 -15.41 8.36
CA LYS A 37 3.10 -15.24 6.93
C LYS A 37 2.18 -14.05 6.65
N THR A 38 1.09 -13.95 7.40
CA THR A 38 0.15 -12.84 7.23
C THR A 38 0.79 -11.53 7.65
N LYS A 39 1.54 -11.52 8.76
CA LYS A 39 2.25 -10.32 9.19
C LYS A 39 3.23 -9.84 8.11
N ASP A 40 4.03 -10.76 7.57
CA ASP A 40 5.00 -10.41 6.54
C ASP A 40 4.31 -9.88 5.28
N ALA A 41 3.21 -10.49 4.87
CA ALA A 41 2.45 -10.03 3.72
C ALA A 41 1.87 -8.64 3.93
N VAL A 42 1.35 -8.35 5.12
CA VAL A 42 0.81 -7.05 5.48
C VAL A 42 1.92 -6.00 5.49
N ILE A 43 3.05 -6.30 6.12
CA ILE A 43 4.20 -5.39 6.17
C ILE A 43 4.69 -5.06 4.76
N ARG A 44 4.81 -6.08 3.90
CA ARG A 44 5.22 -5.86 2.52
C ARG A 44 4.27 -4.92 1.78
N ASN A 45 2.97 -5.08 1.98
CA ASN A 45 2.00 -4.20 1.33
C ASN A 45 2.06 -2.78 1.89
N PHE A 46 2.34 -2.61 3.18
CA PHE A 46 2.57 -1.28 3.73
C PHE A 46 3.83 -0.63 3.14
N GLU A 47 4.87 -1.42 2.90
CA GLU A 47 6.08 -0.92 2.24
C GLU A 47 5.78 -0.45 0.81
N ILE A 48 4.99 -1.22 0.07
CA ILE A 48 4.57 -0.86 -1.29
C ILE A 48 3.78 0.47 -1.26
N ILE A 49 2.85 0.60 -0.33
CA ILE A 49 2.06 1.82 -0.17
C ILE A 49 2.98 3.01 0.14
N GLY A 50 3.90 2.84 1.09
CA GLY A 50 4.83 3.91 1.47
C GLY A 50 5.69 4.37 0.30
N GLU A 51 6.22 3.44 -0.47
CA GLU A 51 7.02 3.75 -1.64
C GLU A 51 6.20 4.47 -2.72
N ALA A 52 4.98 3.99 -2.98
CA ALA A 52 4.10 4.63 -3.96
C ALA A 52 3.72 6.04 -3.53
N VAL A 53 3.40 6.25 -2.25
CA VAL A 53 3.07 7.57 -1.72
C VAL A 53 4.27 8.52 -1.86
N ASN A 54 5.47 8.03 -1.57
CA ASN A 54 6.68 8.84 -1.73
C ASN A 54 6.88 9.27 -3.19
N ASN A 55 6.68 8.35 -4.12
CA ASN A 55 6.82 8.65 -5.54
C ASN A 55 5.76 9.64 -6.04
N LEU A 56 4.53 9.53 -5.53
CA LEU A 56 3.48 10.51 -5.80
C LEU A 56 3.87 11.89 -5.28
N SER A 57 4.39 11.96 -4.06
CA SER A 57 4.80 13.23 -3.46
C SER A 57 5.88 13.92 -4.28
N VAL A 58 6.86 13.16 -4.76
CA VAL A 58 7.92 13.70 -5.63
C VAL A 58 7.33 14.21 -6.94
N SER A 59 6.42 13.44 -7.55
CA SER A 59 5.77 13.82 -8.78
C SER A 59 4.98 15.13 -8.63
N PHE A 60 4.21 15.26 -7.56
CA PHE A 60 3.46 16.47 -7.28
C PHE A 60 4.37 17.66 -7.05
N MET A 61 5.46 17.51 -6.35
CA MET A 61 6.44 18.58 -6.14
C MET A 61 7.01 19.07 -7.45
N LEU A 62 7.34 18.15 -8.35
CA LEU A 62 7.91 18.52 -9.65
C LEU A 62 6.90 19.22 -10.55
N GLU A 63 5.62 18.87 -10.48
CA GLU A 63 4.57 19.48 -11.28
C GLU A 63 4.16 20.86 -10.78
N ASN A 64 4.16 21.06 -9.47
CA ASN A 64 3.60 22.25 -8.85
C ASN A 64 4.66 23.24 -8.39
N ASN A 65 5.89 23.04 -8.78
CA ASN A 65 7.00 23.89 -8.37
C ASN A 65 7.24 25.01 -9.37
#